data_c1397186353b2da823be2925cb228067
#
_entry.id   c1397186353b2da823be2925cb228067
#
_cell.length_a   1.000
_cell.length_b   1.000
_cell.length_c   1.000
_cell.angle_alpha   90.00
_cell.angle_beta   90.00
_cell.angle_gamma   90.00
#
_symmetry.space_group_name_H-M   'P 1'
#
loop_
_entity.id
_entity.type
_entity.pdbx_description
1 polymer ?
#
loop_
_entity_poly.entity_id
_entity_poly.type
_entity_poly.pdbx_seq_one_letter_code
_entity_poly.pdbx_strand_id
1 'polypeptide(L)'
;MTDGAAKPQADGKQPLLARMLSWLGASSTSAQTPAPGASPVARARRSEADAAPVIAPLDRMTVAQWLWGDGFIMPGDANYVLELVKPFGLSPAMSMLDLSAGLGGPARVIAQAFGTYVTGLERSVERAKRGMEISVAQNLSKRAAIGHYNPETVELRPNGFDCILGRGATYSVVEKERLLRVLFQGLKQRGQLLLNEFTVDPAHAERPELAAWIARETYPPVLWTINQYSDCLTSLGFETRVVEDVTAQYRSMIVTAWERMLTEVDIKAMARNHKMTIIDEAERWMHRLAALQCGALRVFRVYALANKPAR
;
A
#
# COMPACT_ATOMS: atom_id res chain seq x y z
N MET A 1 -3.49 11.85 54.77
CA MET A 1 -4.58 11.33 53.95
C MET A 1 -3.99 11.13 52.57
N THR A 2 -3.85 9.89 52.20
CA THR A 2 -2.98 9.37 51.15
C THR A 2 -3.63 9.51 49.76
N ASP A 3 -2.90 10.17 48.91
CA ASP A 3 -3.23 10.36 47.47
C ASP A 3 -2.90 9.07 46.73
N GLY A 4 -3.91 8.38 46.23
CA GLY A 4 -3.81 7.13 45.47
C GLY A 4 -3.90 7.39 43.98
N ALA A 5 -2.77 7.75 43.36
CA ALA A 5 -2.68 7.84 41.89
C ALA A 5 -2.65 6.41 41.32
N ALA A 6 -3.75 5.99 40.70
CA ALA A 6 -3.84 4.74 39.94
C ALA A 6 -2.94 4.81 38.69
N LYS A 7 -1.92 3.93 38.65
CA LYS A 7 -1.13 3.68 37.42
C LYS A 7 -2.01 3.02 36.36
N PRO A 8 -1.94 3.41 35.10
CA PRO A 8 -2.60 2.66 34.03
C PRO A 8 -1.94 1.28 33.89
N GLN A 9 -2.74 0.23 34.03
CA GLN A 9 -2.37 -1.13 33.67
C GLN A 9 -2.06 -1.19 32.19
N ALA A 10 -0.80 -1.44 31.86
CA ALA A 10 -0.40 -1.80 30.52
C ALA A 10 -0.99 -3.18 30.19
N ASP A 11 -1.93 -3.23 29.26
CA ASP A 11 -2.49 -4.46 28.71
C ASP A 11 -1.33 -5.31 28.17
N GLY A 12 -1.12 -6.49 28.77
CA GLY A 12 0.02 -7.38 28.56
C GLY A 12 0.03 -8.13 27.22
N LYS A 13 -0.46 -7.52 26.13
CA LYS A 13 -0.33 -8.08 24.79
C LYS A 13 1.06 -7.82 24.28
N GLN A 14 1.82 -8.89 23.99
CA GLN A 14 3.12 -8.78 23.32
C GLN A 14 3.00 -7.90 22.06
N PRO A 15 4.02 -7.07 21.75
CA PRO A 15 4.05 -6.29 20.51
C PRO A 15 3.72 -7.17 19.31
N LEU A 16 2.98 -6.64 18.33
CA LEU A 16 2.57 -7.37 17.13
C LEU A 16 3.77 -8.09 16.48
N LEU A 17 4.92 -7.43 16.45
CA LEU A 17 6.19 -7.97 15.99
C LEU A 17 6.58 -9.28 16.71
N ALA A 18 6.55 -9.29 18.05
CA ALA A 18 6.92 -10.46 18.84
C ALA A 18 5.92 -11.61 18.62
N ARG A 19 4.63 -11.30 18.46
CA ARG A 19 3.59 -12.28 18.11
C ARG A 19 3.82 -12.86 16.71
N MET A 20 4.13 -12.04 15.74
CA MET A 20 4.42 -12.47 14.37
C MET A 20 5.67 -13.35 14.31
N LEU A 21 6.77 -12.96 14.97
CA LEU A 21 8.01 -13.74 15.01
C LEU A 21 7.84 -15.08 15.72
N SER A 22 7.15 -15.08 16.87
CA SER A 22 6.83 -16.31 17.61
C SER A 22 5.96 -17.26 16.78
N TRP A 23 5.00 -16.71 16.06
CA TRP A 23 4.07 -17.44 15.23
C TRP A 23 4.72 -18.05 13.96
N LEU A 24 5.72 -17.36 13.38
CA LEU A 24 6.51 -17.84 12.26
C LEU A 24 7.55 -18.89 12.65
N GLY A 25 7.71 -19.21 13.95
CA GLY A 25 8.71 -20.16 14.44
C GLY A 25 10.15 -19.67 14.32
N ALA A 26 10.35 -18.35 14.12
CA ALA A 26 11.65 -17.70 14.11
C ALA A 26 12.11 -17.47 15.56
N SER A 27 12.54 -18.53 16.24
CA SER A 27 13.40 -18.39 17.41
C SER A 27 14.73 -17.82 16.94
N SER A 28 15.22 -16.77 17.61
CA SER A 28 16.53 -16.19 17.40
C SER A 28 17.62 -17.23 17.67
N THR A 29 18.00 -18.00 16.66
CA THR A 29 19.16 -18.87 16.72
C THR A 29 20.36 -18.02 16.34
N SER A 30 21.15 -17.66 17.34
CA SER A 30 22.51 -17.14 17.22
C SER A 30 23.28 -18.03 16.22
N ALA A 31 23.95 -17.40 15.26
CA ALA A 31 24.84 -18.04 14.32
C ALA A 31 25.91 -18.87 15.04
N GLN A 32 25.79 -20.18 15.00
CA GLN A 32 26.89 -21.09 15.31
C GLN A 32 27.69 -21.36 14.05
N THR A 33 28.94 -20.98 14.08
CA THR A 33 29.97 -21.29 13.08
C THR A 33 30.13 -22.79 12.95
N PRO A 34 30.10 -23.42 11.76
CA PRO A 34 30.34 -24.82 11.62
C PRO A 34 31.84 -25.14 11.77
N ALA A 35 32.16 -26.13 12.58
CA ALA A 35 33.50 -26.72 12.73
C ALA A 35 33.89 -27.49 11.43
N PRO A 36 35.20 -27.50 11.05
CA PRO A 36 35.68 -28.18 9.88
C PRO A 36 35.95 -29.66 10.17
N GLY A 37 35.43 -30.55 9.33
CA GLY A 37 35.97 -31.88 9.22
C GLY A 37 34.95 -33.04 9.22
N ALA A 38 34.52 -33.45 8.04
CA ALA A 38 34.17 -34.84 7.75
C ALA A 38 34.27 -35.12 6.24
N SER A 39 35.02 -36.19 5.92
CA SER A 39 35.38 -36.66 4.57
C SER A 39 34.19 -37.14 3.70
N PRO A 40 34.38 -37.16 2.37
CA PRO A 40 33.33 -37.49 1.41
C PRO A 40 33.32 -38.99 1.08
N VAL A 41 32.38 -39.77 1.57
CA VAL A 41 32.05 -41.10 0.98
C VAL A 41 30.54 -41.33 1.07
N ALA A 42 30.01 -41.84 -0.09
CA ALA A 42 28.66 -42.33 -0.32
C ALA A 42 27.67 -41.33 -0.96
N ARG A 43 27.90 -41.04 -2.22
CA ARG A 43 26.90 -40.59 -3.17
C ARG A 43 25.98 -41.75 -3.54
N ALA A 44 24.99 -42.04 -2.70
CA ALA A 44 23.91 -42.97 -3.06
C ALA A 44 23.04 -42.29 -4.13
N ARG A 45 22.92 -42.93 -5.29
CA ARG A 45 21.96 -42.61 -6.34
C ARG A 45 20.56 -42.74 -5.74
N ARG A 46 19.92 -41.61 -5.40
CA ARG A 46 18.47 -41.55 -5.19
C ARG A 46 17.83 -41.54 -6.57
N SER A 47 16.92 -42.48 -6.81
CA SER A 47 16.11 -42.54 -8.03
C SER A 47 15.27 -41.31 -8.18
N GLU A 48 15.10 -40.81 -9.40
CA GLU A 48 14.26 -39.66 -9.76
C GLU A 48 12.76 -39.82 -9.42
N ALA A 49 12.35 -41.00 -8.93
CA ALA A 49 10.96 -41.34 -8.62
C ALA A 49 10.45 -40.81 -7.26
N ASP A 50 11.34 -40.29 -6.36
CA ASP A 50 10.96 -39.82 -5.00
C ASP A 50 11.09 -38.30 -4.81
N ALA A 51 11.14 -37.52 -5.86
CA ALA A 51 11.06 -36.05 -5.73
C ALA A 51 9.65 -35.69 -5.35
N ALA A 52 9.44 -35.26 -4.08
CA ALA A 52 8.20 -34.63 -3.66
C ALA A 52 7.83 -33.52 -4.65
N PRO A 53 6.54 -33.35 -4.99
CA PRO A 53 6.11 -32.32 -5.94
C PRO A 53 6.65 -30.96 -5.51
N VAL A 54 7.35 -30.27 -6.42
CA VAL A 54 7.85 -28.92 -6.17
C VAL A 54 6.63 -27.99 -6.11
N ILE A 55 6.19 -27.69 -4.90
CA ILE A 55 5.10 -26.73 -4.67
C ILE A 55 5.62 -25.35 -5.06
N ALA A 56 4.97 -24.69 -6.03
CA ALA A 56 5.32 -23.33 -6.43
C ALA A 56 5.24 -22.36 -5.23
N PRO A 57 6.13 -21.34 -5.14
CA PRO A 57 6.03 -20.32 -4.12
C PRO A 57 4.67 -19.64 -4.15
N LEU A 58 4.17 -19.25 -2.97
CA LEU A 58 2.97 -18.43 -2.88
C LEU A 58 3.26 -17.05 -3.49
N ASP A 59 2.37 -16.57 -4.35
CA ASP A 59 2.47 -15.25 -4.94
C ASP A 59 2.19 -14.15 -3.89
N ARG A 60 3.04 -13.11 -3.84
CA ARG A 60 2.88 -11.96 -2.95
C ARG A 60 1.55 -11.23 -3.12
N MET A 61 1.01 -11.17 -4.33
CA MET A 61 -0.31 -10.57 -4.59
C MET A 61 -1.43 -11.35 -3.93
N THR A 62 -1.27 -12.67 -3.80
CA THR A 62 -2.20 -13.52 -3.04
C THR A 62 -2.15 -13.20 -1.55
N VAL A 63 -0.95 -13.08 -0.96
CA VAL A 63 -0.80 -12.70 0.46
C VAL A 63 -1.38 -11.31 0.71
N ALA A 64 -1.15 -10.36 -0.20
CA ALA A 64 -1.71 -9.03 -0.09
C ALA A 64 -3.26 -9.05 -0.10
N GLN A 65 -3.87 -9.88 -0.93
CA GLN A 65 -5.33 -10.02 -0.96
C GLN A 65 -5.90 -10.70 0.30
N TRP A 66 -5.16 -11.60 0.93
CA TRP A 66 -5.55 -12.14 2.25
C TRP A 66 -5.55 -11.06 3.34
N LEU A 67 -4.62 -10.10 3.26
CA LEU A 67 -4.53 -8.98 4.20
C LEU A 67 -5.60 -7.92 3.94
N TRP A 68 -5.80 -7.52 2.70
CA TRP A 68 -6.54 -6.30 2.35
C TRP A 68 -7.88 -6.55 1.67
N GLY A 69 -8.17 -7.80 1.24
CA GLY A 69 -9.36 -8.17 0.51
C GLY A 69 -9.12 -8.37 -0.99
N ASP A 70 -10.07 -8.99 -1.67
CA ASP A 70 -9.97 -9.35 -3.08
C ASP A 70 -9.73 -8.15 -3.99
N GLY A 71 -8.61 -8.19 -4.71
CA GLY A 71 -8.19 -7.10 -5.59
C GLY A 71 -7.51 -5.92 -4.89
N PHE A 72 -7.31 -5.97 -3.57
CA PHE A 72 -6.60 -4.96 -2.80
C PHE A 72 -5.18 -5.41 -2.48
N ILE A 73 -4.23 -4.48 -2.50
CA ILE A 73 -2.81 -4.75 -2.23
C ILE A 73 -2.18 -3.80 -1.21
N MET A 74 -2.99 -2.93 -0.60
CA MET A 74 -2.55 -1.95 0.39
C MET A 74 -3.67 -1.67 1.41
N PRO A 75 -3.35 -1.10 2.59
CA PRO A 75 -4.31 -0.85 3.65
C PRO A 75 -5.58 -0.14 3.19
N GLY A 76 -6.70 -0.62 3.68
CA GLY A 76 -8.03 -0.14 3.37
C GLY A 76 -8.80 -1.09 2.45
N ASP A 77 -9.85 -1.69 3.00
CA ASP A 77 -10.78 -2.58 2.32
C ASP A 77 -11.82 -1.79 1.50
N ALA A 78 -12.82 -2.51 0.98
CA ALA A 78 -13.92 -1.93 0.22
C ALA A 78 -14.66 -0.84 0.99
N ASN A 79 -14.98 -1.07 2.26
CA ASN A 79 -15.69 -0.10 3.09
C ASN A 79 -14.88 1.17 3.30
N TYR A 80 -13.58 1.02 3.62
CA TYR A 80 -12.69 2.17 3.76
C TYR A 80 -12.63 3.00 2.48
N VAL A 81 -12.53 2.36 1.31
CA VAL A 81 -12.46 3.08 0.03
C VAL A 81 -13.75 3.82 -0.27
N LEU A 82 -14.92 3.21 -0.01
CA LEU A 82 -16.21 3.88 -0.20
C LEU A 82 -16.37 5.10 0.71
N GLU A 83 -15.94 5.00 1.98
CA GLU A 83 -15.91 6.15 2.89
C GLU A 83 -14.93 7.23 2.42
N LEU A 84 -13.74 6.84 1.97
CA LEU A 84 -12.69 7.74 1.51
C LEU A 84 -13.14 8.62 0.34
N VAL A 85 -13.94 8.08 -0.59
CA VAL A 85 -14.38 8.80 -1.80
C VAL A 85 -15.70 9.55 -1.64
N LYS A 86 -16.37 9.49 -0.47
CA LYS A 86 -17.61 10.23 -0.21
C LYS A 86 -17.54 11.73 -0.56
N PRO A 87 -16.44 12.46 -0.23
CA PRO A 87 -16.33 13.87 -0.57
C PRO A 87 -16.44 14.18 -2.06
N PHE A 88 -16.18 13.20 -2.93
CA PHE A 88 -16.29 13.38 -4.38
C PHE A 88 -17.74 13.53 -4.87
N GLY A 89 -18.73 13.04 -4.12
CA GLY A 89 -20.12 13.06 -4.56
C GLY A 89 -20.33 12.31 -5.88
N LEU A 90 -19.70 11.14 -6.02
CA LEU A 90 -19.66 10.38 -7.26
C LEU A 90 -21.04 10.04 -7.82
N SER A 91 -21.14 10.05 -9.14
CA SER A 91 -22.35 9.70 -9.90
C SER A 91 -22.00 8.94 -11.19
N PRO A 92 -23.00 8.29 -11.84
CA PRO A 92 -22.76 7.59 -13.10
C PRO A 92 -22.30 8.46 -14.27
N ALA A 93 -22.48 9.78 -14.19
CA ALA A 93 -22.06 10.74 -15.22
C ALA A 93 -20.60 11.16 -15.07
N MET A 94 -19.96 10.82 -13.95
CA MET A 94 -18.60 11.25 -13.63
C MET A 94 -17.56 10.25 -14.12
N SER A 95 -16.37 10.77 -14.40
CA SER A 95 -15.15 10.02 -14.70
C SER A 95 -14.11 10.23 -13.59
N MET A 96 -13.52 9.14 -13.12
CA MET A 96 -12.52 9.15 -12.06
C MET A 96 -11.23 8.48 -12.52
N LEU A 97 -10.09 9.00 -12.08
CA LEU A 97 -8.78 8.37 -12.21
C LEU A 97 -8.33 7.83 -10.84
N ASP A 98 -7.91 6.56 -10.78
CA ASP A 98 -7.20 5.97 -9.64
C ASP A 98 -5.74 5.75 -10.04
N LEU A 99 -4.81 6.50 -9.43
CA LEU A 99 -3.37 6.48 -9.75
C LEU A 99 -2.59 5.34 -9.11
N SER A 100 -3.21 4.56 -8.26
CA SER A 100 -2.58 3.47 -7.51
C SER A 100 -3.50 2.25 -7.47
N ALA A 101 -3.99 1.89 -8.66
CA ALA A 101 -5.07 0.93 -8.81
C ALA A 101 -4.74 -0.48 -8.29
N GLY A 102 -3.46 -0.86 -8.21
CA GLY A 102 -3.04 -2.18 -7.78
C GLY A 102 -3.66 -3.26 -8.67
N LEU A 103 -4.39 -4.19 -8.05
CA LEU A 103 -5.19 -5.19 -8.77
C LEU A 103 -6.60 -4.70 -9.13
N GLY A 104 -6.89 -3.40 -8.98
CA GLY A 104 -8.14 -2.77 -9.38
C GLY A 104 -9.31 -2.93 -8.40
N GLY A 105 -9.08 -3.44 -7.19
CA GLY A 105 -10.11 -3.58 -6.17
C GLY A 105 -10.87 -2.27 -5.90
N PRO A 106 -10.18 -1.17 -5.57
CA PRO A 106 -10.80 0.13 -5.37
C PRO A 106 -11.63 0.61 -6.57
N ALA A 107 -11.04 0.52 -7.77
CA ALA A 107 -11.70 0.96 -8.99
C ALA A 107 -13.03 0.20 -9.22
N ARG A 108 -13.03 -1.12 -9.02
CA ARG A 108 -14.23 -1.95 -9.19
C ARG A 108 -15.29 -1.65 -8.14
N VAL A 109 -14.90 -1.54 -6.87
CA VAL A 109 -15.83 -1.22 -5.77
C VAL A 109 -16.49 0.12 -5.98
N ILE A 110 -15.74 1.15 -6.38
CA ILE A 110 -16.27 2.49 -6.69
C ILE A 110 -17.23 2.42 -7.90
N ALA A 111 -16.81 1.76 -8.97
CA ALA A 111 -17.63 1.62 -10.18
C ALA A 111 -18.95 0.89 -9.90
N GLN A 112 -18.93 -0.14 -9.06
CA GLN A 112 -20.14 -0.89 -8.68
C GLN A 112 -21.09 -0.05 -7.79
N ALA A 113 -20.50 0.66 -6.80
CA ALA A 113 -21.31 1.42 -5.83
C ALA A 113 -21.95 2.68 -6.42
N PHE A 114 -21.23 3.41 -7.29
CA PHE A 114 -21.66 4.71 -7.78
C PHE A 114 -21.98 4.73 -9.29
N GLY A 115 -21.73 3.65 -10.03
CA GLY A 115 -21.87 3.62 -11.47
C GLY A 115 -20.85 4.49 -12.22
N THR A 116 -19.89 5.09 -11.53
CA THR A 116 -18.85 5.98 -12.07
C THR A 116 -17.91 5.21 -12.99
N TYR A 117 -17.42 5.87 -14.05
CA TYR A 117 -16.34 5.33 -14.87
C TYR A 117 -14.99 5.57 -14.19
N VAL A 118 -14.30 4.51 -13.81
CA VAL A 118 -13.00 4.58 -13.15
C VAL A 118 -11.92 4.04 -14.08
N THR A 119 -10.94 4.89 -14.40
CA THR A 119 -9.70 4.47 -15.05
C THR A 119 -8.65 4.24 -13.96
N GLY A 120 -8.23 3.02 -13.77
CA GLY A 120 -7.15 2.67 -12.84
C GLY A 120 -5.81 2.64 -13.56
N LEU A 121 -4.82 3.32 -13.01
CA LEU A 121 -3.44 3.29 -13.48
C LEU A 121 -2.55 2.60 -12.43
N GLU A 122 -1.75 1.64 -12.88
CA GLU A 122 -0.85 0.87 -12.04
C GLU A 122 0.56 0.87 -12.63
N ARG A 123 1.57 1.14 -11.79
CA ARG A 123 2.98 1.22 -12.18
C ARG A 123 3.60 -0.13 -12.54
N SER A 124 3.13 -1.23 -11.96
CA SER A 124 3.59 -2.58 -12.26
C SER A 124 2.81 -3.13 -13.45
N VAL A 125 3.52 -3.53 -14.50
CA VAL A 125 2.94 -4.18 -15.70
C VAL A 125 2.15 -5.43 -15.32
N GLU A 126 2.70 -6.25 -14.42
CA GLU A 126 2.07 -7.50 -13.97
C GLU A 126 0.78 -7.23 -13.21
N ARG A 127 0.80 -6.30 -12.24
CA ARG A 127 -0.40 -5.94 -11.48
C ARG A 127 -1.47 -5.30 -12.36
N ALA A 128 -1.08 -4.43 -13.29
CA ALA A 128 -2.01 -3.81 -14.24
C ALA A 128 -2.71 -4.86 -15.10
N LYS A 129 -1.93 -5.82 -15.66
CA LYS A 129 -2.46 -6.93 -16.45
C LYS A 129 -3.45 -7.76 -15.64
N ARG A 130 -3.04 -8.24 -14.47
CA ARG A 130 -3.88 -9.06 -13.59
C ARG A 130 -5.13 -8.29 -13.11
N GLY A 131 -4.99 -7.01 -12.79
CA GLY A 131 -6.11 -6.13 -12.43
C GLY A 131 -7.14 -6.02 -13.55
N MET A 132 -6.69 -5.86 -14.78
CA MET A 132 -7.57 -5.84 -15.96
C MET A 132 -8.25 -7.18 -16.22
N GLU A 133 -7.53 -8.29 -16.09
CA GLU A 133 -8.09 -9.65 -16.19
C GLU A 133 -9.23 -9.86 -15.19
N ILE A 134 -9.05 -9.42 -13.92
CA ILE A 134 -10.11 -9.48 -12.91
C ILE A 134 -11.31 -8.59 -13.30
N SER A 135 -11.05 -7.38 -13.82
CA SER A 135 -12.13 -6.49 -14.28
C SER A 135 -12.93 -7.10 -15.45
N VAL A 136 -12.26 -7.80 -16.37
CA VAL A 136 -12.91 -8.55 -17.46
C VAL A 136 -13.77 -9.70 -16.90
N ALA A 137 -13.21 -10.51 -15.99
CA ALA A 137 -13.91 -11.65 -15.39
C ALA A 137 -15.16 -11.21 -14.61
N GLN A 138 -15.17 -10.01 -14.05
CA GLN A 138 -16.30 -9.43 -13.33
C GLN A 138 -17.24 -8.58 -14.22
N ASN A 139 -17.05 -8.56 -15.54
CA ASN A 139 -17.82 -7.74 -16.50
C ASN A 139 -17.73 -6.23 -16.22
N LEU A 140 -16.64 -5.78 -15.62
CA LEU A 140 -16.38 -4.37 -15.26
C LEU A 140 -15.31 -3.70 -16.13
N SER A 141 -14.84 -4.36 -17.19
CA SER A 141 -13.74 -3.87 -18.03
C SER A 141 -13.96 -2.47 -18.62
N LYS A 142 -15.23 -2.10 -18.88
CA LYS A 142 -15.59 -0.76 -19.39
C LYS A 142 -15.71 0.30 -18.29
N ARG A 143 -16.06 -0.10 -17.06
CA ARG A 143 -16.31 0.83 -15.94
C ARG A 143 -15.16 0.93 -14.96
N ALA A 144 -14.32 -0.11 -14.89
CA ALA A 144 -13.13 -0.18 -14.04
C ALA A 144 -11.96 -0.75 -14.86
N ALA A 145 -11.57 -0.03 -15.90
CA ALA A 145 -10.44 -0.40 -16.74
C ALA A 145 -9.13 -0.17 -15.99
N ILE A 146 -8.22 -1.16 -16.01
CA ILE A 146 -6.91 -1.04 -15.37
C ILE A 146 -5.83 -1.06 -16.43
N GLY A 147 -4.95 -0.05 -16.43
CA GLY A 147 -3.86 0.09 -17.37
C GLY A 147 -2.51 0.29 -16.68
N HIS A 148 -1.45 -0.09 -17.38
CA HIS A 148 -0.09 0.22 -16.96
C HIS A 148 0.27 1.66 -17.30
N TYR A 149 1.04 2.32 -16.41
CA TYR A 149 1.62 3.63 -16.70
C TYR A 149 3.00 3.81 -16.06
N ASN A 150 3.75 4.75 -16.57
CA ASN A 150 4.96 5.27 -15.93
C ASN A 150 4.64 6.65 -15.34
N PRO A 151 4.71 6.84 -14.01
CA PRO A 151 4.39 8.12 -13.38
C PRO A 151 5.33 9.27 -13.78
N GLU A 152 6.57 8.94 -14.22
CA GLU A 152 7.55 9.94 -14.64
C GLU A 152 7.27 10.51 -16.03
N THR A 153 6.47 9.82 -16.87
CA THR A 153 6.24 10.21 -18.27
C THR A 153 4.78 10.27 -18.68
N VAL A 154 3.86 9.91 -17.77
CA VAL A 154 2.43 9.89 -18.07
C VAL A 154 1.94 11.25 -18.56
N GLU A 155 1.07 11.22 -19.56
CA GLU A 155 0.27 12.34 -20.04
C GLU A 155 -1.21 11.99 -19.88
N LEU A 156 -2.02 12.97 -19.50
CA LEU A 156 -3.45 12.81 -19.35
C LEU A 156 -4.18 13.73 -20.34
N ARG A 157 -5.32 13.25 -20.83
CA ARG A 157 -6.20 14.11 -21.63
C ARG A 157 -6.62 15.33 -20.78
N PRO A 158 -6.42 16.56 -21.23
CA PRO A 158 -6.86 17.75 -20.49
C PRO A 158 -8.36 17.71 -20.20
N ASN A 159 -8.75 18.07 -18.98
CA ASN A 159 -10.14 18.10 -18.52
C ASN A 159 -10.86 16.74 -18.71
N GLY A 160 -10.13 15.64 -18.60
CA GLY A 160 -10.67 14.29 -18.80
C GLY A 160 -11.39 13.72 -17.59
N PHE A 161 -11.10 14.22 -16.38
CA PHE A 161 -11.56 13.61 -15.14
C PHE A 161 -12.27 14.60 -14.23
N ASP A 162 -13.36 14.14 -13.61
CA ASP A 162 -14.06 14.86 -12.54
C ASP A 162 -13.30 14.73 -11.22
N CYS A 163 -12.73 13.53 -10.96
CA CYS A 163 -12.02 13.21 -9.73
C CYS A 163 -10.74 12.43 -10.00
N ILE A 164 -9.74 12.64 -9.16
CA ILE A 164 -8.50 11.84 -9.12
C ILE A 164 -8.27 11.38 -7.68
N LEU A 165 -8.02 10.07 -7.51
CA LEU A 165 -7.61 9.43 -6.27
C LEU A 165 -6.16 8.94 -6.39
N GLY A 166 -5.33 9.22 -5.39
CA GLY A 166 -4.01 8.63 -5.23
C GLY A 166 -3.83 8.11 -3.80
N ARG A 167 -3.44 6.84 -3.65
CA ARG A 167 -3.15 6.22 -2.35
C ARG A 167 -1.74 5.67 -2.37
N GLY A 168 -0.77 6.43 -1.81
CA GLY A 168 0.64 6.13 -1.95
C GLY A 168 1.08 6.12 -3.41
N ALA A 169 0.59 7.07 -4.21
CA ALA A 169 0.82 7.11 -5.65
C ALA A 169 2.07 7.91 -6.04
N THR A 170 2.46 8.86 -5.19
CA THR A 170 3.49 9.84 -5.55
C THR A 170 4.77 9.75 -4.72
N TYR A 171 4.77 9.05 -3.58
CA TYR A 171 5.91 9.05 -2.63
C TYR A 171 7.23 8.55 -3.24
N SER A 172 7.19 7.73 -4.29
CA SER A 172 8.35 7.18 -5.00
C SER A 172 8.55 7.76 -6.40
N VAL A 173 7.90 8.88 -6.72
CA VAL A 173 8.04 9.60 -7.98
C VAL A 173 9.13 10.65 -7.82
N VAL A 174 10.07 10.75 -8.75
CA VAL A 174 11.15 11.72 -8.74
C VAL A 174 10.62 13.10 -9.14
N GLU A 175 9.94 13.16 -10.29
CA GLU A 175 9.39 14.40 -10.84
C GLU A 175 7.95 14.65 -10.34
N LYS A 176 7.77 14.72 -9.00
CA LYS A 176 6.44 14.88 -8.39
C LYS A 176 5.69 16.11 -8.84
N GLU A 177 6.38 17.25 -8.94
CA GLU A 177 5.77 18.49 -9.40
C GLU A 177 5.23 18.35 -10.83
N ARG A 178 6.00 17.68 -11.72
CA ARG A 178 5.53 17.35 -13.05
C ARG A 178 4.26 16.51 -13.01
N LEU A 179 4.27 15.42 -12.23
CA LEU A 179 3.09 14.56 -12.11
C LEU A 179 1.89 15.34 -11.58
N LEU A 180 2.04 16.10 -10.50
CA LEU A 180 0.94 16.92 -9.93
C LEU A 180 0.40 17.94 -10.94
N ARG A 181 1.26 18.52 -11.78
CA ARG A 181 0.87 19.41 -12.89
C ARG A 181 0.04 18.66 -13.94
N VAL A 182 0.45 17.44 -14.32
CA VAL A 182 -0.32 16.58 -15.24
C VAL A 182 -1.68 16.24 -14.66
N LEU A 183 -1.76 15.93 -13.36
CA LEU A 183 -3.05 15.69 -12.68
C LEU A 183 -3.94 16.94 -12.69
N PHE A 184 -3.37 18.11 -12.38
CA PHE A 184 -4.10 19.37 -12.47
C PHE A 184 -4.67 19.61 -13.89
N GLN A 185 -3.87 19.41 -14.92
CA GLN A 185 -4.32 19.55 -16.32
C GLN A 185 -5.40 18.52 -16.69
N GLY A 186 -5.27 17.28 -16.21
CA GLY A 186 -6.20 16.18 -16.44
C GLY A 186 -7.57 16.38 -15.77
N LEU A 187 -7.63 17.08 -14.65
CA LEU A 187 -8.88 17.42 -13.99
C LEU A 187 -9.70 18.45 -14.76
N LYS A 188 -11.02 18.37 -14.68
CA LYS A 188 -11.94 19.42 -15.14
C LYS A 188 -11.83 20.66 -14.26
N GLN A 189 -12.45 21.77 -14.69
CA GLN A 189 -12.65 22.93 -13.81
C GLN A 189 -13.38 22.51 -12.55
N ARG A 190 -12.84 22.88 -11.37
CA ARG A 190 -13.28 22.42 -10.04
C ARG A 190 -13.27 20.90 -9.86
N GLY A 191 -12.55 20.18 -10.72
CA GLY A 191 -12.30 18.76 -10.54
C GLY A 191 -11.54 18.50 -9.23
N GLN A 192 -11.73 17.33 -8.66
CA GLN A 192 -11.38 17.02 -7.29
C GLN A 192 -10.16 16.10 -7.22
N LEU A 193 -9.19 16.44 -6.39
CA LEU A 193 -8.01 15.61 -6.09
C LEU A 193 -8.09 15.13 -4.64
N LEU A 194 -7.94 13.83 -4.42
CA LEU A 194 -7.75 13.26 -3.09
C LEU A 194 -6.49 12.40 -3.08
N LEU A 195 -5.55 12.75 -2.23
CA LEU A 195 -4.32 12.01 -2.01
C LEU A 195 -4.28 11.50 -0.58
N ASN A 196 -3.96 10.20 -0.39
CA ASN A 196 -3.43 9.66 0.86
C ASN A 196 -1.96 9.32 0.63
N GLU A 197 -1.05 10.19 1.07
CA GLU A 197 0.37 10.11 0.70
C GLU A 197 1.31 9.91 1.87
N PHE A 198 2.39 9.20 1.61
CA PHE A 198 3.52 9.12 2.52
C PHE A 198 4.33 10.39 2.45
N THR A 199 4.62 10.95 3.62
CA THR A 199 5.46 12.13 3.80
C THR A 199 6.53 11.87 4.85
N VAL A 200 7.61 12.64 4.82
CA VAL A 200 8.62 12.62 5.87
C VAL A 200 8.34 13.73 6.89
N ASP A 201 8.51 13.41 8.16
CA ASP A 201 8.60 14.42 9.21
C ASP A 201 10.07 14.87 9.34
N PRO A 202 10.40 16.15 9.04
CA PRO A 202 11.79 16.62 9.07
C PRO A 202 12.47 16.45 10.43
N ALA A 203 11.69 16.54 11.53
CA ALA A 203 12.22 16.40 12.88
C ALA A 203 12.71 14.97 13.19
N HIS A 204 12.28 13.98 12.40
CA HIS A 204 12.56 12.57 12.61
C HIS A 204 13.18 11.89 11.36
N ALA A 205 13.61 12.66 10.36
CA ALA A 205 14.10 12.13 9.08
C ALA A 205 15.35 11.22 9.21
N GLU A 206 16.16 11.44 10.24
CA GLU A 206 17.38 10.67 10.50
C GLU A 206 17.15 9.37 11.30
N ARG A 207 15.90 9.02 11.58
CA ARG A 207 15.58 7.79 12.33
C ARG A 207 15.94 6.56 11.51
N PRO A 208 16.63 5.58 12.10
CA PRO A 208 17.07 4.37 11.40
C PRO A 208 15.89 3.54 10.88
N GLU A 209 14.72 3.63 11.52
CA GLU A 209 13.50 2.94 11.08
C GLU A 209 13.03 3.44 9.70
N LEU A 210 13.23 4.73 9.38
CA LEU A 210 12.91 5.29 8.07
C LEU A 210 13.83 4.71 6.99
N ALA A 211 15.13 4.68 7.24
CA ALA A 211 16.11 4.10 6.32
C ALA A 211 15.87 2.61 6.09
N ALA A 212 15.53 1.86 7.15
CA ALA A 212 15.20 0.45 7.08
C ALA A 212 13.94 0.18 6.23
N TRP A 213 12.92 1.02 6.34
CA TRP A 213 11.73 0.94 5.47
C TRP A 213 12.08 1.28 4.01
N ILE A 214 12.80 2.38 3.76
CA ILE A 214 13.22 2.79 2.40
C ILE A 214 13.95 1.65 1.69
N ALA A 215 14.86 0.97 2.37
CA ALA A 215 15.64 -0.15 1.81
C ALA A 215 14.78 -1.37 1.40
N ARG A 216 13.55 -1.47 1.88
CA ARG A 216 12.61 -2.57 1.57
C ARG A 216 11.59 -2.23 0.49
N GLU A 217 11.49 -0.96 0.09
CA GLU A 217 10.52 -0.54 -0.94
C GLU A 217 10.98 -0.96 -2.34
N THR A 218 10.05 -1.45 -3.15
CA THR A 218 10.33 -1.88 -4.54
C THR A 218 10.74 -0.69 -5.42
N TYR A 219 10.15 0.46 -5.16
CA TYR A 219 10.48 1.72 -5.81
C TYR A 219 11.05 2.66 -4.75
N PRO A 220 12.30 3.13 -4.92
CA PRO A 220 12.94 3.99 -3.93
C PRO A 220 12.08 5.19 -3.58
N PRO A 221 11.73 5.41 -2.30
CA PRO A 221 10.98 6.59 -1.90
C PRO A 221 11.76 7.88 -2.12
N VAL A 222 11.10 8.88 -2.66
CA VAL A 222 11.53 10.27 -2.77
C VAL A 222 10.54 11.09 -1.95
N LEU A 223 10.72 11.12 -0.64
CA LEU A 223 9.72 11.68 0.26
C LEU A 223 9.73 13.21 0.24
N TRP A 224 8.54 13.79 0.19
CA TRP A 224 8.29 15.19 0.49
C TRP A 224 7.70 15.35 1.88
N THR A 225 7.87 16.51 2.46
CA THR A 225 7.11 16.94 3.63
C THR A 225 5.70 17.33 3.22
N ILE A 226 4.78 17.40 4.18
CA ILE A 226 3.40 17.86 3.88
C ILE A 226 3.38 19.32 3.41
N ASN A 227 4.31 20.16 3.89
CA ASN A 227 4.41 21.55 3.43
C ASN A 227 4.83 21.61 1.95
N GLN A 228 5.81 20.81 1.52
CA GLN A 228 6.18 20.75 0.10
C GLN A 228 5.01 20.32 -0.80
N TYR A 229 4.17 19.38 -0.35
CA TYR A 229 2.93 19.04 -1.08
C TYR A 229 1.97 20.23 -1.14
N SER A 230 1.72 20.89 -0.01
CA SER A 230 0.80 22.04 0.08
C SER A 230 1.25 23.20 -0.78
N ASP A 231 2.54 23.54 -0.75
CA ASP A 231 3.13 24.62 -1.53
C ASP A 231 3.05 24.32 -3.04
N CYS A 232 3.39 23.10 -3.43
CA CYS A 232 3.30 22.67 -4.83
C CYS A 232 1.86 22.70 -5.34
N LEU A 233 0.90 22.15 -4.59
CA LEU A 233 -0.51 22.16 -4.97
C LEU A 233 -1.03 23.59 -5.13
N THR A 234 -0.68 24.49 -4.19
CA THR A 234 -1.06 25.90 -4.26
C THR A 234 -0.46 26.59 -5.48
N SER A 235 0.82 26.35 -5.78
CA SER A 235 1.50 26.94 -6.94
C SER A 235 0.91 26.50 -8.27
N LEU A 236 0.34 25.29 -8.32
CA LEU A 236 -0.32 24.74 -9.50
C LEU A 236 -1.77 25.22 -9.68
N GLY A 237 -2.33 25.92 -8.70
CA GLY A 237 -3.70 26.42 -8.74
C GLY A 237 -4.73 25.51 -8.09
N PHE A 238 -4.32 24.54 -7.28
CA PHE A 238 -5.25 23.80 -6.43
C PHE A 238 -5.70 24.63 -5.23
N GLU A 239 -6.97 24.56 -4.93
CA GLU A 239 -7.56 25.07 -3.70
C GLU A 239 -7.64 23.91 -2.69
N THR A 240 -6.69 23.84 -1.78
CA THR A 240 -6.65 22.80 -0.75
C THR A 240 -7.74 23.03 0.29
N ARG A 241 -8.57 22.01 0.54
CA ARG A 241 -9.70 22.05 1.47
C ARG A 241 -9.43 21.28 2.75
N VAL A 242 -8.68 20.20 2.66
CA VAL A 242 -8.34 19.33 3.79
C VAL A 242 -6.88 18.95 3.71
N VAL A 243 -6.18 19.05 4.84
CA VAL A 243 -4.88 18.46 5.11
C VAL A 243 -4.99 17.78 6.48
N GLU A 244 -5.00 16.47 6.50
CA GLU A 244 -5.25 15.68 7.71
C GLU A 244 -4.17 14.62 7.90
N ASP A 245 -3.58 14.54 9.09
CA ASP A 245 -2.70 13.45 9.47
C ASP A 245 -3.54 12.20 9.80
N VAL A 246 -3.50 11.21 8.92
CA VAL A 246 -4.19 9.93 9.07
C VAL A 246 -3.24 8.79 9.44
N THR A 247 -2.04 9.10 9.93
CA THR A 247 -1.00 8.13 10.30
C THR A 247 -1.52 7.09 11.29
N ALA A 248 -2.24 7.52 12.32
CA ALA A 248 -2.78 6.61 13.33
C ALA A 248 -3.82 5.65 12.72
N GLN A 249 -4.70 6.15 11.86
CA GLN A 249 -5.68 5.34 11.15
C GLN A 249 -4.99 4.31 10.24
N TYR A 250 -3.99 4.75 9.47
CA TYR A 250 -3.23 3.89 8.58
C TYR A 250 -2.50 2.77 9.33
N ARG A 251 -1.88 3.09 10.47
CA ARG A 251 -1.25 2.10 11.37
C ARG A 251 -2.26 1.09 11.90
N SER A 252 -3.42 1.56 12.35
CA SER A 252 -4.49 0.69 12.86
C SER A 252 -4.94 -0.31 11.79
N MET A 253 -5.13 0.12 10.55
CA MET A 253 -5.48 -0.79 9.45
C MET A 253 -4.44 -1.89 9.25
N ILE A 254 -3.13 -1.57 9.32
CA ILE A 254 -2.07 -2.57 9.20
C ILE A 254 -2.17 -3.60 10.33
N VAL A 255 -2.27 -3.14 11.58
CA VAL A 255 -2.31 -4.02 12.76
C VAL A 255 -3.53 -4.94 12.70
N THR A 256 -4.71 -4.40 12.44
CA THR A 256 -5.95 -5.16 12.37
C THR A 256 -5.92 -6.22 11.26
N ALA A 257 -5.40 -5.89 10.07
CA ALA A 257 -5.31 -6.85 8.97
C ALA A 257 -4.38 -8.02 9.29
N TRP A 258 -3.22 -7.74 9.88
CA TRP A 258 -2.29 -8.79 10.30
C TRP A 258 -2.85 -9.64 11.46
N GLU A 259 -3.51 -9.05 12.44
CA GLU A 259 -4.16 -9.79 13.53
C GLU A 259 -5.24 -10.74 12.98
N ARG A 260 -6.07 -10.29 12.05
CA ARG A 260 -7.06 -11.12 11.37
C ARG A 260 -6.39 -12.28 10.62
N MET A 261 -5.40 -11.99 9.79
CA MET A 261 -4.68 -13.02 9.03
C MET A 261 -4.05 -14.08 9.93
N LEU A 262 -3.47 -13.68 11.07
CA LEU A 262 -2.87 -14.59 12.05
C LEU A 262 -3.89 -15.53 12.72
N THR A 263 -5.17 -15.15 12.74
CA THR A 263 -6.25 -15.98 13.32
C THR A 263 -6.95 -16.86 12.29
N GLU A 264 -7.07 -16.38 11.04
CA GLU A 264 -7.85 -17.05 10.00
C GLU A 264 -7.01 -18.03 9.15
N VAL A 265 -5.70 -17.80 9.03
CA VAL A 265 -4.83 -18.59 8.16
C VAL A 265 -3.97 -19.57 8.99
N ASP A 266 -4.13 -20.87 8.75
CA ASP A 266 -3.26 -21.90 9.38
C ASP A 266 -1.92 -22.00 8.67
N ILE A 267 -1.02 -21.06 8.99
CA ILE A 267 0.32 -21.01 8.41
C ILE A 267 1.18 -22.21 8.87
N LYS A 268 0.89 -22.82 10.03
CA LYS A 268 1.67 -23.96 10.49
C LYS A 268 1.52 -25.15 9.57
N ALA A 269 0.35 -25.32 8.97
CA ALA A 269 0.07 -26.38 7.99
C ALA A 269 0.62 -26.07 6.57
N MET A 270 1.05 -24.83 6.29
CA MET A 270 1.52 -24.44 4.96
C MET A 270 2.88 -25.04 4.61
N ALA A 271 3.13 -25.22 3.31
CA ALA A 271 4.44 -25.57 2.77
C ALA A 271 5.49 -24.50 3.12
N ARG A 272 6.76 -24.93 3.26
CA ARG A 272 7.86 -24.04 3.70
C ARG A 272 8.04 -22.82 2.79
N ASN A 273 7.94 -23.00 1.47
CA ASN A 273 8.07 -21.90 0.51
C ASN A 273 6.91 -20.87 0.62
N HIS A 274 5.70 -21.31 0.95
CA HIS A 274 4.57 -20.41 1.24
C HIS A 274 4.83 -19.58 2.50
N LYS A 275 5.36 -20.23 3.57
CA LYS A 275 5.77 -19.52 4.80
C LYS A 275 6.78 -18.42 4.52
N MET A 276 7.79 -18.69 3.67
CA MET A 276 8.80 -17.69 3.32
C MET A 276 8.20 -16.45 2.66
N THR A 277 7.26 -16.61 1.73
CA THR A 277 6.57 -15.46 1.12
C THR A 277 5.80 -14.62 2.15
N ILE A 278 5.15 -15.29 3.11
CA ILE A 278 4.43 -14.57 4.19
C ILE A 278 5.41 -13.85 5.12
N ILE A 279 6.56 -14.48 5.44
CA ILE A 279 7.61 -13.84 6.26
C ILE A 279 8.15 -12.60 5.57
N ASP A 280 8.49 -12.69 4.29
CA ASP A 280 9.00 -11.54 3.52
C ASP A 280 7.99 -10.39 3.47
N GLU A 281 6.70 -10.70 3.31
CA GLU A 281 5.66 -9.67 3.32
C GLU A 281 5.48 -9.09 4.72
N ALA A 282 5.50 -9.91 5.76
CA ALA A 282 5.44 -9.47 7.16
C ALA A 282 6.60 -8.52 7.50
N GLU A 283 7.84 -8.85 7.12
CA GLU A 283 9.00 -7.97 7.34
C GLU A 283 8.83 -6.61 6.68
N ARG A 284 8.31 -6.55 5.45
CA ARG A 284 8.05 -5.27 4.76
C ARG A 284 7.07 -4.40 5.53
N TRP A 285 5.97 -4.99 5.99
CA TRP A 285 4.96 -4.28 6.76
C TRP A 285 5.46 -3.87 8.14
N MET A 286 6.34 -4.69 8.77
CA MET A 286 6.97 -4.34 10.05
C MET A 286 7.89 -3.13 9.93
N HIS A 287 8.74 -3.06 8.91
CA HIS A 287 9.60 -1.90 8.68
C HIS A 287 8.78 -0.63 8.42
N ARG A 288 7.71 -0.73 7.63
CA ARG A 288 6.80 0.39 7.41
C ARG A 288 6.11 0.83 8.70
N LEU A 289 5.62 -0.13 9.49
CA LEU A 289 4.99 0.14 10.76
C LEU A 289 5.96 0.80 11.74
N ALA A 290 7.21 0.35 11.81
CA ALA A 290 8.25 0.95 12.65
C ALA A 290 8.53 2.41 12.25
N ALA A 291 8.67 2.70 10.94
CA ALA A 291 8.86 4.06 10.43
C ALA A 291 7.65 4.98 10.76
N LEU A 292 6.43 4.46 10.68
CA LEU A 292 5.22 5.19 11.09
C LEU A 292 5.15 5.39 12.61
N GLN A 293 5.61 4.43 13.41
CA GLN A 293 5.57 4.48 14.88
C GLN A 293 6.58 5.44 15.46
N CYS A 294 7.79 5.50 14.90
CA CYS A 294 8.82 6.45 15.35
C CYS A 294 8.54 7.90 14.90
N GLY A 295 7.50 8.10 14.06
CA GLY A 295 7.07 9.42 13.60
C GLY A 295 7.83 9.96 12.39
N ALA A 296 8.85 9.24 11.87
CA ALA A 296 9.62 9.67 10.70
C ALA A 296 8.82 9.59 9.40
N LEU A 297 8.00 8.55 9.27
CA LEU A 297 7.05 8.39 8.18
C LEU A 297 5.66 8.81 8.66
N ARG A 298 4.98 9.64 7.88
CA ARG A 298 3.61 10.09 8.12
C ARG A 298 2.74 9.74 6.92
N VAL A 299 1.44 9.67 7.15
CA VAL A 299 0.43 9.55 6.09
C VAL A 299 -0.52 10.73 6.20
N PHE A 300 -0.57 11.54 5.16
CA PHE A 300 -1.49 12.67 5.09
C PHE A 300 -2.56 12.43 4.04
N ARG A 301 -3.79 12.80 4.41
CA ARG A 301 -4.90 12.97 3.48
C ARG A 301 -4.96 14.41 3.04
N VAL A 302 -4.90 14.62 1.73
CA VAL A 302 -5.03 15.94 1.11
C VAL A 302 -6.23 15.91 0.17
N TYR A 303 -7.19 16.81 0.37
CA TYR A 303 -8.31 17.01 -0.55
C TYR A 303 -8.28 18.43 -1.11
N ALA A 304 -8.30 18.54 -2.42
CA ALA A 304 -8.15 19.81 -3.11
C ALA A 304 -9.02 19.89 -4.38
N LEU A 305 -9.36 21.11 -4.78
CA LEU A 305 -10.11 21.40 -5.99
C LEU A 305 -9.21 22.07 -7.02
N ALA A 306 -9.28 21.65 -8.28
CA ALA A 306 -8.56 22.30 -9.37
C ALA A 306 -9.25 23.62 -9.74
N ASN A 307 -8.69 24.74 -9.28
CA ASN A 307 -9.23 26.07 -9.56
C ASN A 307 -8.58 26.63 -10.84
N LYS A 308 -9.10 26.22 -11.99
CA LYS A 308 -8.60 26.67 -13.28
C LYS A 308 -9.21 28.01 -13.66
N PRO A 309 -8.47 28.91 -14.36
CA PRO A 309 -9.06 30.13 -14.90
C PRO A 309 -10.22 29.78 -15.84
N ALA A 310 -11.28 30.58 -15.79
CA ALA A 310 -12.37 30.49 -16.77
C ALA A 310 -11.78 30.71 -18.18
N ARG A 311 -12.11 29.82 -19.11
CA ARG A 311 -11.73 29.99 -20.51
C ARG A 311 -12.66 30.97 -21.19
#